data_8f3e9a1e8ab015871b55889216ecbe08
#
_entry.id   8f3e9a1e8ab015871b55889216ecbe08
#
_cell.length_a   1.000
_cell.length_b   1.000
_cell.length_c   1.000
_cell.angle_alpha   90.00
_cell.angle_beta   90.00
_cell.angle_gamma   90.00
#
_symmetry.space_group_name_H-M   'P 1'
#
loop_
_entity.id
_entity.type
_entity.pdbx_description
1 polymer ?
#
loop_
_entity_poly.entity_id
_entity_poly.type
_entity_poly.pdbx_seq_one_letter_code
_entity_poly.pdbx_strand_id
1 'polypeptide(L)'
;MAFNMDPKKCPMPTQDPNVRNKNFKEVALGYTEEMAINEAKRCIHCKNKPCQSGCPVGIDIPEFIAHVAEGDFEAAYQVINRSSSLPAVCGRVCPQESQCEGKCTRGIKNEPVGIGRLERFVADWHRENVHTAPVVPESNGHKVAIIGAGPAGLTAAGDLAKLGYKVTVYEALHVAGGVLMYGIPEFRLPKAIVQQEIDGLKKMGVDFECNMVIGKVLTIDELMGEYGYEAVFVGSGAGLPRFMGIPGESLKGVYSANEFLTRSNLMKAYLPTSKTPIRTGKKVA
;
A
#
# COMPACT_ATOMS: atom_id res chain seq x y z
N MET A 1 -2.17 25.33 20.36
CA MET A 1 -1.32 25.16 19.15
C MET A 1 -1.64 26.25 18.14
N ALA A 2 -0.65 26.91 17.54
CA ALA A 2 -0.90 27.93 16.51
C ALA A 2 -1.24 27.21 15.18
N PHE A 3 -2.38 27.57 14.56
CA PHE A 3 -2.78 27.01 13.27
C PHE A 3 -1.95 27.63 12.14
N ASN A 4 -1.58 26.80 11.16
CA ASN A 4 -1.03 27.29 9.90
C ASN A 4 -2.17 27.60 8.93
N MET A 5 -2.35 28.86 8.58
CA MET A 5 -3.42 29.33 7.68
C MET A 5 -3.01 29.41 6.21
N ASP A 6 -1.81 28.90 5.84
CA ASP A 6 -1.36 28.89 4.44
C ASP A 6 -2.44 28.24 3.55
N PRO A 7 -2.89 28.90 2.47
CA PRO A 7 -3.88 28.33 1.56
C PRO A 7 -3.36 27.11 0.79
N LYS A 8 -2.05 26.98 0.61
CA LYS A 8 -1.41 25.89 -0.11
C LYS A 8 -0.89 24.82 0.85
N LYS A 9 -0.95 23.57 0.45
CA LYS A 9 -0.30 22.48 1.19
C LYS A 9 1.22 22.52 0.98
N CYS A 10 1.95 22.06 1.97
CA CYS A 10 3.40 21.93 1.86
C CYS A 10 3.77 21.12 0.62
N PRO A 11 4.64 21.62 -0.29
CA PRO A 11 5.00 20.90 -1.50
C PRO A 11 5.75 19.61 -1.16
N MET A 12 5.42 18.52 -1.89
CA MET A 12 6.17 17.27 -1.79
C MET A 12 7.53 17.43 -2.48
N PRO A 13 8.65 17.24 -1.78
CA PRO A 13 9.95 17.19 -2.43
C PRO A 13 10.01 16.05 -3.45
N THR A 14 10.57 16.33 -4.61
CA THR A 14 10.69 15.33 -5.69
C THR A 14 12.09 15.37 -6.30
N GLN A 15 12.52 14.25 -6.90
CA GLN A 15 13.72 14.24 -7.71
C GLN A 15 13.62 15.24 -8.87
N ASP A 16 14.75 15.87 -9.22
CA ASP A 16 14.84 16.73 -10.41
C ASP A 16 14.36 15.99 -11.66
N PRO A 17 13.56 16.63 -12.54
CA PRO A 17 13.02 15.99 -13.75
C PRO A 17 14.08 15.37 -14.68
N ASN A 18 15.27 15.99 -14.78
CA ASN A 18 16.36 15.48 -15.62
C ASN A 18 17.16 14.34 -14.95
N VAL A 19 16.95 14.12 -13.65
CA VAL A 19 17.53 13.01 -12.89
C VAL A 19 16.56 11.84 -12.86
N ARG A 20 15.29 12.08 -12.48
CA ARG A 20 14.30 11.02 -12.32
C ARG A 20 13.97 10.26 -13.60
N ASN A 21 14.11 10.88 -14.76
CA ASN A 21 13.87 10.22 -16.05
C ASN A 21 15.00 9.24 -16.46
N LYS A 22 16.06 9.11 -15.65
CA LYS A 22 17.23 8.24 -15.92
C LYS A 22 17.38 7.14 -14.87
N ASN A 23 16.45 7.03 -13.94
CA ASN A 23 16.52 6.02 -12.88
C ASN A 23 15.10 5.53 -12.49
N PHE A 24 15.04 4.49 -11.65
CA PHE A 24 13.80 3.91 -11.12
C PHE A 24 13.64 4.13 -9.61
N LYS A 25 14.43 5.03 -9.00
CA LYS A 25 14.28 5.38 -7.58
C LYS A 25 12.97 6.13 -7.35
N GLU A 26 12.45 6.07 -6.14
CA GLU A 26 11.21 6.75 -5.77
C GLU A 26 11.29 8.24 -6.11
N VAL A 27 10.30 8.74 -6.84
CA VAL A 27 10.29 10.13 -7.34
C VAL A 27 9.97 11.12 -6.22
N ALA A 28 8.97 10.83 -5.41
CA ALA A 28 8.62 11.65 -4.26
C ALA A 28 9.56 11.31 -3.09
N LEU A 29 10.20 12.31 -2.50
CA LEU A 29 11.25 12.11 -1.47
C LEU A 29 10.70 12.04 -0.04
N GLY A 30 9.43 12.37 0.17
CA GLY A 30 8.82 12.43 1.50
C GLY A 30 8.98 13.80 2.16
N TYR A 31 8.32 13.98 3.30
CA TYR A 31 8.46 15.17 4.14
C TYR A 31 9.60 15.00 5.15
N THR A 32 10.22 16.12 5.55
CA THR A 32 10.99 16.18 6.79
C THR A 32 10.04 16.34 7.98
N GLU A 33 10.55 16.21 9.20
CA GLU A 33 9.77 16.42 10.42
C GLU A 33 9.15 17.82 10.46
N GLU A 34 9.94 18.86 10.13
CA GLU A 34 9.45 20.24 10.12
C GLU A 34 8.35 20.44 9.06
N MET A 35 8.50 19.85 7.89
CA MET A 35 7.49 19.91 6.84
C MET A 35 6.20 19.21 7.27
N ALA A 36 6.31 18.05 7.91
CA ALA A 36 5.18 17.30 8.41
C ALA A 36 4.43 18.06 9.51
N ILE A 37 5.14 18.58 10.50
CA ILE A 37 4.57 19.42 11.58
C ILE A 37 3.89 20.66 11.00
N ASN A 38 4.54 21.34 10.05
CA ASN A 38 3.98 22.53 9.41
C ASN A 38 2.70 22.21 8.63
N GLU A 39 2.67 21.13 7.87
CA GLU A 39 1.47 20.68 7.15
C GLU A 39 0.36 20.22 8.10
N ALA A 40 0.71 19.49 9.16
CA ALA A 40 -0.24 19.02 10.15
C ALA A 40 -0.98 20.19 10.86
N LYS A 41 -0.28 21.30 11.14
CA LYS A 41 -0.86 22.51 11.70
C LYS A 41 -1.88 23.21 10.79
N ARG A 42 -2.00 22.81 9.52
CA ARG A 42 -3.08 23.28 8.64
C ARG A 42 -4.42 22.62 8.94
N CYS A 43 -4.44 21.51 9.69
CA CYS A 43 -5.69 20.86 10.09
C CYS A 43 -6.45 21.73 11.11
N ILE A 44 -7.72 22.00 10.84
CA ILE A 44 -8.59 22.81 11.71
C ILE A 44 -9.42 21.96 12.68
N HIS A 45 -9.15 20.69 12.78
CA HIS A 45 -9.79 19.72 13.69
C HIS A 45 -11.33 19.80 13.66
N CYS A 46 -11.92 19.62 12.45
CA CYS A 46 -13.37 19.71 12.24
C CYS A 46 -14.15 18.76 13.15
N LYS A 47 -15.18 19.26 13.84
CA LYS A 47 -16.05 18.47 14.73
C LYS A 47 -16.66 17.25 14.04
N ASN A 48 -17.07 17.39 12.75
CA ASN A 48 -17.74 16.33 12.00
C ASN A 48 -16.76 15.40 11.24
N LYS A 49 -15.44 15.61 11.34
CA LYS A 49 -14.38 14.77 10.75
C LYS A 49 -14.69 14.30 9.30
N PRO A 50 -15.02 15.19 8.33
CA PRO A 50 -15.45 14.74 7.00
C PRO A 50 -14.37 13.96 6.24
N CYS A 51 -13.08 14.23 6.50
CA CYS A 51 -11.98 13.46 5.95
C CYS A 51 -12.00 11.98 6.38
N GLN A 52 -12.38 11.68 7.64
CA GLN A 52 -12.53 10.31 8.13
C GLN A 52 -13.61 9.56 7.34
N SER A 53 -14.76 10.17 7.08
CA SER A 53 -15.81 9.56 6.26
C SER A 53 -15.42 9.34 4.80
N GLY A 54 -14.37 10.03 4.34
CA GLY A 54 -13.77 9.83 3.02
C GLY A 54 -12.69 8.76 2.96
N CYS A 55 -12.26 8.23 4.12
CA CYS A 55 -11.28 7.15 4.20
C CYS A 55 -12.01 5.80 4.18
N PRO A 56 -11.74 4.90 3.20
CA PRO A 56 -12.42 3.60 3.13
C PRO A 56 -12.23 2.71 4.36
N VAL A 57 -11.11 2.85 5.07
CA VAL A 57 -10.80 2.08 6.30
C VAL A 57 -11.07 2.87 7.58
N GLY A 58 -11.54 4.13 7.48
CA GLY A 58 -12.03 4.91 8.62
C GLY A 58 -10.97 5.39 9.60
N ILE A 59 -9.73 5.65 9.17
CA ILE A 59 -8.67 6.20 10.02
C ILE A 59 -9.15 7.48 10.72
N ASP A 60 -8.91 7.62 12.04
CA ASP A 60 -9.13 8.88 12.74
C ASP A 60 -8.09 9.94 12.34
N ILE A 61 -8.35 10.54 11.16
CA ILE A 61 -7.43 11.47 10.51
C ILE A 61 -7.13 12.70 11.38
N PRO A 62 -8.12 13.38 12.01
CA PRO A 62 -7.83 14.50 12.89
C PRO A 62 -6.97 14.12 14.10
N GLU A 63 -7.15 12.92 14.65
CA GLU A 63 -6.38 12.43 15.79
C GLU A 63 -4.91 12.22 15.42
N PHE A 64 -4.60 11.45 14.35
CA PHE A 64 -3.21 11.24 13.98
C PHE A 64 -2.51 12.55 13.55
N ILE A 65 -3.22 13.46 12.87
CA ILE A 65 -2.66 14.76 12.47
C ILE A 65 -2.37 15.63 13.69
N ALA A 66 -3.18 15.56 14.77
CA ALA A 66 -2.91 16.27 16.01
C ALA A 66 -1.58 15.82 16.62
N HIS A 67 -1.34 14.50 16.69
CA HIS A 67 -0.07 13.95 17.16
C HIS A 67 1.11 14.38 16.29
N VAL A 68 0.96 14.38 14.96
CA VAL A 68 2.02 14.88 14.05
C VAL A 68 2.31 16.35 14.33
N ALA A 69 1.30 17.19 14.56
CA ALA A 69 1.49 18.62 14.83
C ALA A 69 2.19 18.88 16.18
N GLU A 70 2.15 17.94 17.11
CA GLU A 70 2.84 17.95 18.41
C GLU A 70 4.24 17.33 18.34
N GLY A 71 4.59 16.67 17.24
CA GLY A 71 5.85 15.95 17.07
C GLY A 71 5.85 14.54 17.66
N ASP A 72 4.69 14.02 18.08
CA ASP A 72 4.53 12.66 18.58
C ASP A 72 4.18 11.71 17.43
N PHE A 73 5.19 11.35 16.64
CA PHE A 73 5.00 10.57 15.42
C PHE A 73 4.65 9.11 15.68
N GLU A 74 5.12 8.56 16.82
CA GLU A 74 4.75 7.19 17.18
C GLU A 74 3.28 7.09 17.60
N ALA A 75 2.77 8.01 18.40
CA ALA A 75 1.34 8.05 18.72
C ALA A 75 0.49 8.24 17.44
N ALA A 76 0.94 9.08 16.49
CA ALA A 76 0.30 9.23 15.19
C ALA A 76 0.24 7.90 14.43
N TYR A 77 1.34 7.13 14.40
CA TYR A 77 1.37 5.81 13.78
C TYR A 77 0.39 4.84 14.44
N GLN A 78 0.34 4.80 15.76
CA GLN A 78 -0.59 3.92 16.49
C GLN A 78 -2.05 4.23 16.17
N VAL A 79 -2.41 5.51 15.99
CA VAL A 79 -3.76 5.89 15.52
C VAL A 79 -4.06 5.33 14.14
N ILE A 80 -3.13 5.47 13.19
CA ILE A 80 -3.29 4.95 11.82
C ILE A 80 -3.40 3.43 11.84
N ASN A 81 -2.54 2.75 12.60
CA ASN A 81 -2.44 1.29 12.64
C ASN A 81 -3.67 0.61 13.26
N ARG A 82 -4.52 1.33 14.01
CA ARG A 82 -5.82 0.79 14.48
C ARG A 82 -6.73 0.36 13.33
N SER A 83 -6.68 1.08 12.20
CA SER A 83 -7.59 0.89 11.07
C SER A 83 -6.90 0.52 9.75
N SER A 84 -5.59 0.74 9.62
CA SER A 84 -4.82 0.47 8.40
C SER A 84 -3.69 -0.51 8.68
N SER A 85 -3.67 -1.61 7.93
CA SER A 85 -2.59 -2.61 8.01
C SER A 85 -1.47 -2.37 6.99
N LEU A 86 -1.58 -1.36 6.11
CA LEU A 86 -0.61 -1.04 5.06
C LEU A 86 -0.35 0.48 4.95
N PRO A 87 -0.02 1.18 6.04
CA PRO A 87 0.06 2.65 6.04
C PRO A 87 1.12 3.22 5.10
N ALA A 88 2.29 2.57 4.96
CA ALA A 88 3.34 3.02 4.07
C ALA A 88 2.96 2.91 2.58
N VAL A 89 2.12 1.93 2.24
CA VAL A 89 1.52 1.77 0.91
C VAL A 89 0.42 2.81 0.70
N CYS A 90 -0.54 2.92 1.62
CA CYS A 90 -1.69 3.82 1.51
C CYS A 90 -1.25 5.28 1.37
N GLY A 91 -0.31 5.74 2.17
CA GLY A 91 0.24 7.09 2.08
C GLY A 91 0.91 7.43 0.73
N ARG A 92 1.31 6.39 -0.05
CA ARG A 92 1.92 6.55 -1.38
C ARG A 92 0.95 6.43 -2.55
N VAL A 93 -0.05 5.53 -2.45
CA VAL A 93 -0.80 5.11 -3.64
C VAL A 93 -2.31 5.29 -3.56
N CYS A 94 -2.89 5.57 -2.40
CA CYS A 94 -4.30 5.93 -2.32
C CYS A 94 -4.61 7.17 -3.19
N PRO A 95 -5.75 7.23 -3.87
CA PRO A 95 -6.21 8.42 -4.58
C PRO A 95 -6.83 9.42 -3.58
N GLN A 96 -6.00 9.99 -2.69
CA GLN A 96 -6.45 10.83 -1.57
C GLN A 96 -7.29 12.02 -2.02
N GLU A 97 -7.00 12.58 -3.20
CA GLU A 97 -7.73 13.70 -3.81
C GLU A 97 -9.21 13.41 -4.07
N SER A 98 -9.59 12.16 -4.25
CA SER A 98 -10.99 11.72 -4.39
C SER A 98 -11.55 11.05 -3.13
N GLN A 99 -10.72 10.80 -2.13
CA GLN A 99 -11.05 10.16 -0.86
C GLN A 99 -10.99 11.16 0.30
N CYS A 100 -10.06 10.96 1.24
CA CYS A 100 -9.95 11.76 2.46
C CYS A 100 -9.66 13.24 2.19
N GLU A 101 -8.72 13.57 1.30
CA GLU A 101 -8.41 14.96 0.93
C GLU A 101 -9.57 15.61 0.18
N GLY A 102 -10.27 14.85 -0.68
CA GLY A 102 -11.46 15.32 -1.39
C GLY A 102 -12.63 15.72 -0.47
N LYS A 103 -12.64 15.24 0.78
CA LYS A 103 -13.65 15.60 1.79
C LYS A 103 -13.12 16.63 2.80
N CYS A 104 -11.86 17.06 2.70
CA CYS A 104 -11.28 18.00 3.64
C CYS A 104 -11.94 19.38 3.56
N THR A 105 -12.43 19.89 4.70
CA THR A 105 -13.07 21.22 4.78
C THR A 105 -12.17 22.35 4.28
N ARG A 106 -10.85 22.25 4.47
CA ARG A 106 -9.89 23.22 3.91
C ARG A 106 -9.93 23.28 2.39
N GLY A 107 -10.25 22.15 1.74
CA GLY A 107 -10.36 22.03 0.29
C GLY A 107 -11.50 22.82 -0.35
N ILE A 108 -12.47 23.33 0.44
CA ILE A 108 -13.60 24.12 -0.07
C ILE A 108 -13.14 25.48 -0.63
N LYS A 109 -12.17 26.11 0.01
CA LYS A 109 -11.68 27.47 -0.37
C LYS A 109 -10.20 27.49 -0.73
N ASN A 110 -9.45 26.47 -0.31
CA ASN A 110 -8.00 26.38 -0.42
C ASN A 110 -7.61 24.96 -0.86
N GLU A 111 -6.31 24.65 -0.86
CA GLU A 111 -5.89 23.27 -0.96
C GLU A 111 -6.21 22.49 0.32
N PRO A 112 -6.69 21.24 0.20
CA PRO A 112 -6.90 20.36 1.36
C PRO A 112 -5.59 20.14 2.13
N VAL A 113 -5.69 19.66 3.36
CA VAL A 113 -4.52 19.16 4.10
C VAL A 113 -3.93 17.97 3.36
N GLY A 114 -2.62 17.88 3.26
CA GLY A 114 -1.91 16.78 2.61
C GLY A 114 -1.93 15.50 3.44
N ILE A 115 -3.11 14.91 3.61
CA ILE A 115 -3.37 13.79 4.53
C ILE A 115 -2.52 12.58 4.16
N GLY A 116 -2.52 12.19 2.87
CA GLY A 116 -1.72 11.05 2.42
C GLY A 116 -0.21 11.30 2.54
N ARG A 117 0.24 12.55 2.40
CA ARG A 117 1.66 12.91 2.62
C ARG A 117 2.06 12.77 4.09
N LEU A 118 1.16 13.13 5.01
CA LEU A 118 1.36 12.94 6.44
C LEU A 118 1.29 11.46 6.84
N GLU A 119 0.34 10.69 6.31
CA GLU A 119 0.26 9.24 6.52
C GLU A 119 1.55 8.55 6.07
N ARG A 120 2.05 8.88 4.87
CA ARG A 120 3.34 8.40 4.38
C ARG A 120 4.48 8.76 5.31
N PHE A 121 4.59 10.02 5.73
CA PHE A 121 5.63 10.49 6.63
C PHE A 121 5.64 9.68 7.94
N VAL A 122 4.48 9.53 8.56
CA VAL A 122 4.33 8.79 9.82
C VAL A 122 4.75 7.33 9.66
N ALA A 123 4.33 6.68 8.58
CA ALA A 123 4.69 5.29 8.30
C ALA A 123 6.19 5.12 8.03
N ASP A 124 6.80 6.04 7.29
CA ASP A 124 8.24 6.03 7.02
C ASP A 124 9.05 6.30 8.28
N TRP A 125 8.64 7.27 9.09
CA TRP A 125 9.28 7.59 10.36
C TRP A 125 9.24 6.41 11.33
N HIS A 126 8.08 5.78 11.52
CA HIS A 126 7.93 4.58 12.37
C HIS A 126 8.88 3.47 11.94
N ARG A 127 8.91 3.16 10.64
CA ARG A 127 9.78 2.13 10.07
C ARG A 127 11.26 2.39 10.32
N GLU A 128 11.69 3.66 10.31
CA GLU A 128 13.09 4.06 10.44
C GLU A 128 13.53 4.19 11.90
N ASN A 129 12.62 4.49 12.81
CA ASN A 129 12.94 4.79 14.21
C ASN A 129 12.48 3.74 15.21
N VAL A 130 11.46 2.92 14.87
CA VAL A 130 10.90 1.94 15.80
C VAL A 130 11.25 0.53 15.34
N HIS A 131 12.02 -0.17 16.16
CA HIS A 131 12.51 -1.53 15.86
C HIS A 131 11.98 -2.59 16.81
N THR A 132 10.99 -2.23 17.65
CA THR A 132 10.33 -3.19 18.54
C THR A 132 9.48 -4.17 17.75
N ALA A 133 9.47 -5.44 18.18
CA ALA A 133 8.58 -6.42 17.58
C ALA A 133 7.11 -6.04 17.84
N PRO A 134 6.20 -6.25 16.86
CA PRO A 134 4.78 -6.05 17.09
C PRO A 134 4.28 -6.97 18.20
N VAL A 135 3.30 -6.49 18.95
CA VAL A 135 2.61 -7.33 19.96
C VAL A 135 1.79 -8.38 19.20
N VAL A 136 2.10 -9.65 19.44
CA VAL A 136 1.32 -10.77 18.89
C VAL A 136 0.20 -11.07 19.90
N PRO A 137 -1.09 -10.97 19.52
CA PRO A 137 -2.20 -11.30 20.42
C PRO A 137 -2.21 -12.79 20.77
N GLU A 138 -2.82 -13.14 21.89
CA GLU A 138 -3.13 -14.54 22.21
C GLU A 138 -4.03 -15.15 21.13
N SER A 139 -3.77 -16.42 20.79
CA SER A 139 -4.58 -17.12 19.79
C SER A 139 -6.01 -17.29 20.30
N ASN A 140 -6.97 -16.95 19.45
CA ASN A 140 -8.39 -17.22 19.69
C ASN A 140 -8.82 -18.67 19.34
N GLY A 141 -7.87 -19.50 18.86
CA GLY A 141 -8.10 -20.89 18.50
C GLY A 141 -8.63 -21.12 17.07
N HIS A 142 -8.98 -20.06 16.35
CA HIS A 142 -9.55 -20.13 15.00
C HIS A 142 -8.51 -19.98 13.89
N LYS A 143 -8.75 -20.65 12.75
CA LYS A 143 -7.83 -20.72 11.62
C LYS A 143 -8.52 -20.26 10.32
N VAL A 144 -7.89 -19.30 9.62
CA VAL A 144 -8.41 -18.70 8.40
C VAL A 144 -7.40 -18.80 7.26
N ALA A 145 -7.86 -19.22 6.07
CA ALA A 145 -7.08 -19.17 4.83
C ALA A 145 -7.43 -17.91 4.03
N ILE A 146 -6.42 -17.28 3.44
CA ILE A 146 -6.58 -16.14 2.53
C ILE A 146 -5.99 -16.52 1.17
N ILE A 147 -6.78 -16.41 0.11
CA ILE A 147 -6.38 -16.69 -1.26
C ILE A 147 -6.06 -15.37 -1.96
N GLY A 148 -4.77 -15.14 -2.22
CA GLY A 148 -4.22 -13.94 -2.83
C GLY A 148 -3.60 -12.97 -1.83
N ALA A 149 -2.31 -12.70 -2.00
CA ALA A 149 -1.52 -11.79 -1.18
C ALA A 149 -1.47 -10.35 -1.74
N GLY A 150 -2.52 -9.92 -2.45
CA GLY A 150 -2.71 -8.54 -2.89
C GLY A 150 -3.18 -7.63 -1.75
N PRO A 151 -3.46 -6.33 -2.01
CA PRO A 151 -3.86 -5.37 -0.98
C PRO A 151 -5.01 -5.86 -0.09
N ALA A 152 -6.04 -6.48 -0.69
CA ALA A 152 -7.20 -7.00 0.05
C ALA A 152 -6.81 -8.14 0.99
N GLY A 153 -6.03 -9.12 0.50
CA GLY A 153 -5.58 -10.24 1.31
C GLY A 153 -4.62 -9.83 2.42
N LEU A 154 -3.69 -8.91 2.14
CA LEU A 154 -2.76 -8.40 3.15
C LEU A 154 -3.49 -7.61 4.25
N THR A 155 -4.49 -6.80 3.89
CA THR A 155 -5.32 -6.07 4.87
C THR A 155 -6.09 -7.05 5.74
N ALA A 156 -6.80 -8.01 5.12
CA ALA A 156 -7.55 -9.02 5.86
C ALA A 156 -6.64 -9.86 6.79
N ALA A 157 -5.43 -10.20 6.31
CA ALA A 157 -4.45 -10.92 7.11
C ALA A 157 -4.02 -10.12 8.35
N GLY A 158 -3.72 -8.83 8.17
CA GLY A 158 -3.33 -7.97 9.27
C GLY A 158 -4.44 -7.78 10.31
N ASP A 159 -5.67 -7.54 9.84
CA ASP A 159 -6.80 -7.32 10.74
C ASP A 159 -7.17 -8.61 11.51
N LEU A 160 -7.15 -9.77 10.85
CA LEU A 160 -7.39 -11.05 11.51
C LEU A 160 -6.27 -11.42 12.50
N ALA A 161 -5.01 -11.16 12.13
CA ALA A 161 -3.89 -11.40 13.03
C ALA A 161 -3.97 -10.56 14.31
N LYS A 162 -4.38 -9.27 14.20
CA LYS A 162 -4.63 -8.40 15.37
C LYS A 162 -5.73 -8.93 16.28
N LEU A 163 -6.64 -9.75 15.76
CA LEU A 163 -7.73 -10.41 16.53
C LEU A 163 -7.36 -11.80 17.06
N GLY A 164 -6.12 -12.24 16.89
CA GLY A 164 -5.62 -13.52 17.38
C GLY A 164 -5.93 -14.74 16.50
N TYR A 165 -6.41 -14.54 15.28
CA TYR A 165 -6.62 -15.65 14.34
C TYR A 165 -5.29 -16.20 13.83
N LYS A 166 -5.21 -17.52 13.64
CA LYS A 166 -4.12 -18.14 12.86
C LYS A 166 -4.43 -17.97 11.38
N VAL A 167 -3.61 -17.17 10.69
CA VAL A 167 -3.82 -16.80 9.28
C VAL A 167 -2.74 -17.40 8.41
N THR A 168 -3.14 -18.03 7.29
CA THR A 168 -2.24 -18.43 6.20
C THR A 168 -2.70 -17.78 4.90
N VAL A 169 -1.78 -17.08 4.23
CA VAL A 169 -2.02 -16.43 2.94
C VAL A 169 -1.40 -17.26 1.83
N TYR A 170 -2.21 -17.72 0.89
CA TYR A 170 -1.81 -18.46 -0.30
C TYR A 170 -1.69 -17.52 -1.49
N GLU A 171 -0.53 -17.48 -2.14
CA GLU A 171 -0.25 -16.60 -3.27
C GLU A 171 0.19 -17.42 -4.49
N ALA A 172 -0.44 -17.13 -5.63
CA ALA A 172 -0.13 -17.83 -6.89
C ALA A 172 1.27 -17.48 -7.44
N LEU A 173 1.73 -16.28 -7.21
CA LEU A 173 3.04 -15.81 -7.64
C LEU A 173 4.14 -16.23 -6.65
N HIS A 174 5.39 -16.05 -7.05
CA HIS A 174 6.57 -16.40 -6.25
C HIS A 174 6.87 -15.38 -5.13
N VAL A 175 6.17 -14.24 -5.10
CA VAL A 175 6.25 -13.24 -4.03
C VAL A 175 4.86 -12.71 -3.69
N ALA A 176 4.65 -12.43 -2.42
CA ALA A 176 3.45 -11.76 -1.93
C ALA A 176 3.44 -10.28 -2.31
N GLY A 177 2.24 -9.66 -2.35
CA GLY A 177 2.05 -8.25 -2.63
C GLY A 177 1.11 -7.96 -3.80
N GLY A 178 0.85 -8.96 -4.67
CA GLY A 178 -0.07 -8.80 -5.80
C GLY A 178 0.27 -7.59 -6.66
N VAL A 179 -0.73 -6.76 -6.98
CA VAL A 179 -0.56 -5.55 -7.81
C VAL A 179 0.45 -4.56 -7.23
N LEU A 180 0.69 -4.55 -5.93
CA LEU A 180 1.71 -3.69 -5.30
C LEU A 180 3.12 -4.07 -5.77
N MET A 181 3.35 -5.34 -6.07
CA MET A 181 4.63 -5.86 -6.56
C MET A 181 4.72 -5.87 -8.08
N TYR A 182 3.70 -6.36 -8.78
CA TYR A 182 3.78 -6.52 -10.25
C TYR A 182 3.25 -5.31 -11.02
N GLY A 183 2.27 -4.55 -10.48
CA GLY A 183 1.54 -3.53 -11.23
C GLY A 183 2.04 -2.11 -11.01
N ILE A 184 2.33 -1.72 -9.77
CA ILE A 184 2.74 -0.34 -9.45
C ILE A 184 4.25 -0.18 -9.72
N PRO A 185 4.67 0.85 -10.50
CA PRO A 185 6.08 1.06 -10.82
C PRO A 185 6.96 1.30 -9.58
N GLU A 186 8.21 0.83 -9.64
CA GLU A 186 9.22 0.97 -8.58
C GLU A 186 9.40 2.42 -8.13
N PHE A 187 9.41 3.36 -9.08
CA PHE A 187 9.59 4.78 -8.81
C PHE A 187 8.38 5.45 -8.12
N ARG A 188 7.24 4.76 -8.05
CA ARG A 188 6.02 5.18 -7.35
C ARG A 188 5.87 4.48 -6.00
N LEU A 189 6.10 3.18 -5.97
CA LEU A 189 6.04 2.32 -4.78
C LEU A 189 7.23 1.37 -4.79
N PRO A 190 8.32 1.70 -4.09
CA PRO A 190 9.48 0.83 -3.97
C PRO A 190 9.08 -0.54 -3.40
N LYS A 191 9.58 -1.62 -4.02
CA LYS A 191 9.22 -2.99 -3.61
C LYS A 191 9.74 -3.35 -2.22
N ALA A 192 10.81 -2.70 -1.79
CA ALA A 192 11.31 -2.83 -0.43
C ALA A 192 10.29 -2.38 0.63
N ILE A 193 9.50 -1.34 0.34
CA ILE A 193 8.42 -0.87 1.23
C ILE A 193 7.34 -1.95 1.36
N VAL A 194 6.89 -2.49 0.24
CA VAL A 194 5.87 -3.57 0.24
C VAL A 194 6.38 -4.80 0.99
N GLN A 195 7.64 -5.17 0.79
CA GLN A 195 8.24 -6.31 1.48
C GLN A 195 8.29 -6.09 3.00
N GLN A 196 8.61 -4.88 3.45
CA GLN A 196 8.65 -4.55 4.88
C GLN A 196 7.27 -4.63 5.54
N GLU A 197 6.19 -4.18 4.85
CA GLU A 197 4.81 -4.37 5.34
C GLU A 197 4.47 -5.86 5.47
N ILE A 198 4.84 -6.69 4.48
CA ILE A 198 4.63 -8.14 4.53
C ILE A 198 5.45 -8.78 5.66
N ASP A 199 6.69 -8.36 5.86
CA ASP A 199 7.52 -8.87 6.94
C ASP A 199 7.00 -8.46 8.33
N GLY A 200 6.33 -7.30 8.43
CA GLY A 200 5.56 -6.91 9.61
C GLY A 200 4.44 -7.90 9.92
N LEU A 201 3.65 -8.28 8.91
CA LEU A 201 2.61 -9.29 9.05
C LEU A 201 3.15 -10.66 9.45
N LYS A 202 4.28 -11.08 8.88
CA LYS A 202 4.96 -12.33 9.30
C LYS A 202 5.38 -12.29 10.77
N LYS A 203 5.90 -11.16 11.24
CA LYS A 203 6.24 -10.98 12.65
C LYS A 203 5.02 -11.04 13.58
N MET A 204 3.83 -10.74 13.07
CA MET A 204 2.55 -10.90 13.77
C MET A 204 2.02 -12.34 13.72
N GLY A 205 2.74 -13.30 13.11
CA GLY A 205 2.36 -14.70 13.03
C GLY A 205 1.54 -15.09 11.81
N VAL A 206 1.47 -14.25 10.79
CA VAL A 206 0.84 -14.60 9.50
C VAL A 206 1.80 -15.47 8.67
N ASP A 207 1.35 -16.63 8.22
CA ASP A 207 2.08 -17.50 7.32
C ASP A 207 1.81 -17.13 5.85
N PHE A 208 2.83 -17.25 5.00
CA PHE A 208 2.73 -16.99 3.57
C PHE A 208 3.23 -18.19 2.75
N GLU A 209 2.35 -18.75 1.93
CA GLU A 209 2.63 -19.85 1.02
C GLU A 209 2.54 -19.35 -0.44
N CYS A 210 3.72 -19.08 -1.02
CA CYS A 210 3.83 -18.64 -2.41
C CYS A 210 3.88 -19.82 -3.40
N ASN A 211 3.66 -19.55 -4.70
CA ASN A 211 3.56 -20.54 -5.77
C ASN A 211 2.38 -21.51 -5.58
N MET A 212 1.34 -21.08 -4.88
CA MET A 212 0.14 -21.87 -4.58
C MET A 212 -1.06 -21.35 -5.35
N VAL A 213 -1.38 -22.00 -6.46
CA VAL A 213 -2.56 -21.68 -7.28
C VAL A 213 -3.77 -22.45 -6.73
N ILE A 214 -4.51 -21.81 -5.81
CA ILE A 214 -5.70 -22.44 -5.22
C ILE A 214 -6.77 -22.66 -6.30
N GLY A 215 -7.40 -23.84 -6.26
CA GLY A 215 -8.25 -24.37 -7.32
C GLY A 215 -7.48 -25.22 -8.35
N LYS A 216 -6.14 -25.32 -8.25
CA LYS A 216 -5.28 -26.21 -9.06
C LYS A 216 -4.38 -27.10 -8.20
N VAL A 217 -3.67 -26.52 -7.25
CA VAL A 217 -2.79 -27.25 -6.31
C VAL A 217 -3.57 -27.76 -5.12
N LEU A 218 -4.43 -26.94 -4.56
CA LEU A 218 -5.39 -27.26 -3.51
C LEU A 218 -6.75 -26.67 -3.87
N THR A 219 -7.81 -27.36 -3.52
CA THR A 219 -9.18 -26.87 -3.60
C THR A 219 -9.60 -26.15 -2.31
N ILE A 220 -10.69 -25.41 -2.35
CA ILE A 220 -11.28 -24.81 -1.14
C ILE A 220 -11.78 -25.89 -0.19
N ASP A 221 -12.34 -26.97 -0.71
CA ASP A 221 -12.84 -28.09 0.09
C ASP A 221 -11.71 -28.79 0.85
N GLU A 222 -10.55 -29.00 0.22
CA GLU A 222 -9.35 -29.50 0.91
C GLU A 222 -8.85 -28.53 1.99
N LEU A 223 -8.81 -27.23 1.70
CA LEU A 223 -8.42 -26.22 2.71
C LEU A 223 -9.34 -26.29 3.93
N MET A 224 -10.64 -26.38 3.75
CA MET A 224 -11.60 -26.45 4.85
C MET A 224 -11.66 -27.82 5.51
N GLY A 225 -11.60 -28.91 4.75
CA GLY A 225 -11.69 -30.29 5.26
C GLY A 225 -10.37 -30.80 5.83
N GLU A 226 -9.35 -30.94 4.99
CA GLU A 226 -8.09 -31.61 5.36
C GLU A 226 -7.16 -30.67 6.14
N TYR A 227 -7.06 -29.38 5.72
CA TYR A 227 -6.21 -28.40 6.36
C TYR A 227 -6.88 -27.72 7.57
N GLY A 228 -8.18 -27.93 7.77
CA GLY A 228 -8.91 -27.48 8.95
C GLY A 228 -9.08 -25.96 9.05
N TYR A 229 -9.16 -25.24 7.95
CA TYR A 229 -9.54 -23.82 7.96
C TYR A 229 -11.05 -23.70 8.16
N GLU A 230 -11.46 -22.82 9.07
CA GLU A 230 -12.87 -22.59 9.37
C GLU A 230 -13.51 -21.57 8.42
N ALA A 231 -12.68 -20.73 7.79
CA ALA A 231 -13.12 -19.77 6.79
C ALA A 231 -12.03 -19.56 5.72
N VAL A 232 -12.48 -19.16 4.52
CA VAL A 232 -11.62 -18.83 3.39
C VAL A 232 -12.01 -17.45 2.86
N PHE A 233 -11.05 -16.54 2.85
CA PHE A 233 -11.20 -15.23 2.20
C PHE A 233 -10.61 -15.28 0.79
N VAL A 234 -11.39 -14.90 -0.23
CA VAL A 234 -10.94 -14.92 -1.63
C VAL A 234 -10.67 -13.50 -2.10
N GLY A 235 -9.37 -13.18 -2.27
CA GLY A 235 -8.86 -11.90 -2.74
C GLY A 235 -7.89 -12.04 -3.92
N SER A 236 -8.21 -12.94 -4.88
CA SER A 236 -7.34 -13.32 -6.01
C SER A 236 -7.04 -12.19 -7.02
N GLY A 237 -7.76 -11.06 -6.93
CA GLY A 237 -7.56 -9.92 -7.81
C GLY A 237 -8.06 -10.13 -9.25
N ALA A 238 -7.64 -9.23 -10.15
CA ALA A 238 -8.01 -9.23 -11.58
C ALA A 238 -6.75 -9.19 -12.47
N GLY A 239 -5.81 -10.08 -12.22
CA GLY A 239 -4.52 -10.14 -12.93
C GLY A 239 -4.63 -10.59 -14.39
N LEU A 240 -5.75 -11.19 -14.81
CA LEU A 240 -5.96 -11.64 -16.19
C LEU A 240 -6.27 -10.44 -17.10
N PRO A 241 -5.45 -10.20 -18.15
CA PRO A 241 -5.68 -9.06 -19.04
C PRO A 241 -6.94 -9.23 -19.88
N ARG A 242 -7.61 -8.13 -20.17
CA ARG A 242 -8.68 -8.07 -21.18
C ARG A 242 -8.12 -7.51 -22.47
N PHE A 243 -8.30 -8.24 -23.56
CA PHE A 243 -7.97 -7.80 -24.90
C PHE A 243 -9.19 -7.14 -25.56
N MET A 244 -8.95 -6.21 -26.48
CA MET A 244 -10.00 -5.47 -27.17
C MET A 244 -10.63 -6.25 -28.32
N GLY A 245 -9.97 -7.33 -28.79
CA GLY A 245 -10.41 -8.14 -29.93
C GLY A 245 -10.23 -7.44 -31.29
N ILE A 246 -9.26 -6.53 -31.40
CA ILE A 246 -9.01 -5.76 -32.63
C ILE A 246 -7.87 -6.40 -33.44
N PRO A 247 -7.83 -6.19 -34.77
CA PRO A 247 -6.73 -6.67 -35.62
C PRO A 247 -5.38 -6.15 -35.17
N GLY A 248 -4.39 -7.02 -35.08
CA GLY A 248 -3.02 -6.68 -34.72
C GLY A 248 -2.65 -6.90 -33.26
N GLU A 249 -3.57 -7.23 -32.36
CA GLU A 249 -3.26 -7.50 -30.93
C GLU A 249 -2.25 -8.64 -30.72
N SER A 250 -2.19 -9.61 -31.65
CA SER A 250 -1.24 -10.74 -31.61
C SER A 250 0.14 -10.42 -32.22
N LEU A 251 0.35 -9.22 -32.75
CA LEU A 251 1.63 -8.84 -33.37
C LEU A 251 2.75 -8.69 -32.33
N LYS A 252 3.98 -8.98 -32.75
CA LYS A 252 5.17 -8.79 -31.91
C LYS A 252 5.35 -7.33 -31.52
N GLY A 253 5.47 -7.08 -30.21
CA GLY A 253 5.61 -5.73 -29.65
C GLY A 253 4.31 -5.15 -29.12
N VAL A 254 3.18 -5.86 -29.29
CA VAL A 254 1.93 -5.56 -28.56
C VAL A 254 1.95 -6.30 -27.23
N TYR A 255 1.74 -5.57 -26.16
CA TYR A 255 1.71 -6.09 -24.79
C TYR A 255 0.41 -5.68 -24.10
N SER A 256 -0.12 -6.57 -23.27
CA SER A 256 -1.07 -6.11 -22.26
C SER A 256 -0.31 -5.27 -21.20
N ALA A 257 -1.00 -4.32 -20.55
CA ALA A 257 -0.41 -3.56 -19.44
C ALA A 257 0.10 -4.49 -18.33
N ASN A 258 -0.67 -5.55 -17.99
CA ASN A 258 -0.28 -6.51 -16.96
C ASN A 258 1.02 -7.24 -17.33
N GLU A 259 1.19 -7.68 -18.57
CA GLU A 259 2.42 -8.34 -19.02
C GLU A 259 3.61 -7.39 -18.95
N PHE A 260 3.48 -6.19 -19.50
CA PHE A 260 4.56 -5.20 -19.51
C PHE A 260 4.97 -4.79 -18.09
N LEU A 261 3.99 -4.52 -17.23
CA LEU A 261 4.21 -4.13 -15.84
C LEU A 261 4.80 -5.27 -15.01
N THR A 262 4.34 -6.51 -15.20
CA THR A 262 4.91 -7.69 -14.53
C THR A 262 6.38 -7.87 -14.90
N ARG A 263 6.72 -7.79 -16.19
CA ARG A 263 8.12 -7.87 -16.65
C ARG A 263 8.96 -6.73 -16.06
N SER A 264 8.42 -5.51 -16.05
CA SER A 264 9.12 -4.32 -15.58
C SER A 264 9.29 -4.33 -14.05
N ASN A 265 8.23 -4.52 -13.30
CA ASN A 265 8.24 -4.34 -11.84
C ASN A 265 8.61 -5.62 -11.09
N LEU A 266 7.89 -6.73 -11.31
CA LEU A 266 8.11 -7.98 -10.60
C LEU A 266 9.42 -8.64 -11.03
N MET A 267 9.63 -8.74 -12.36
CA MET A 267 10.82 -9.37 -12.94
C MET A 267 11.99 -8.40 -13.10
N LYS A 268 11.81 -7.13 -12.69
CA LYS A 268 12.84 -6.07 -12.68
C LYS A 268 13.55 -5.87 -14.03
N ALA A 269 12.80 -5.95 -15.15
CA ALA A 269 13.38 -5.85 -16.49
C ALA A 269 14.09 -4.50 -16.78
N TYR A 270 13.85 -3.48 -15.94
CA TYR A 270 14.55 -2.19 -16.01
C TYR A 270 16.01 -2.25 -15.49
N LEU A 271 16.40 -3.31 -14.79
CA LEU A 271 17.76 -3.44 -14.28
C LEU A 271 18.69 -3.97 -15.40
N PRO A 272 19.91 -3.43 -15.54
CA PRO A 272 20.89 -3.91 -16.52
C PRO A 272 21.27 -5.39 -16.35
N THR A 273 21.14 -5.91 -15.12
CA THR A 273 21.43 -7.30 -14.75
C THR A 273 20.27 -8.27 -14.99
N SER A 274 19.07 -7.75 -15.29
CA SER A 274 17.89 -8.59 -15.51
C SER A 274 18.04 -9.44 -16.78
N LYS A 275 17.61 -10.69 -16.68
CA LYS A 275 17.51 -11.62 -17.83
C LYS A 275 16.12 -11.59 -18.49
N THR A 276 15.18 -10.84 -17.91
CA THR A 276 13.80 -10.75 -18.44
C THR A 276 13.78 -9.93 -19.72
N PRO A 277 13.32 -10.51 -20.86
CA PRO A 277 13.25 -9.78 -22.11
C PRO A 277 12.12 -8.73 -22.04
N ILE A 278 12.45 -7.50 -22.40
CA ILE A 278 11.47 -6.43 -22.60
C ILE A 278 11.87 -5.64 -23.86
N ARG A 279 10.89 -5.33 -24.69
CA ARG A 279 11.10 -4.48 -25.84
C ARG A 279 10.71 -3.04 -25.51
N THR A 280 11.63 -2.14 -25.77
CA THR A 280 11.39 -0.70 -25.69
C THR A 280 11.37 -0.13 -27.11
N GLY A 281 10.25 0.47 -27.51
CA GLY A 281 10.10 1.10 -28.81
C GLY A 281 10.60 2.55 -28.81
N LYS A 282 11.08 3.03 -29.96
CA LYS A 282 11.35 4.46 -30.17
C LYS A 282 10.07 5.27 -30.29
N LYS A 283 8.98 4.64 -30.74
CA LYS A 283 7.62 5.19 -30.80
C LYS A 283 6.70 4.16 -30.16
N VAL A 284 5.85 4.61 -29.25
CA VAL A 284 4.89 3.78 -28.49
C VAL A 284 3.53 4.44 -28.60
N ALA A 285 2.49 3.66 -28.85
CA ALA A 285 1.07 4.10 -28.87
C ALA A 285 0.31 3.43 -27.73
#